data_cbd84952c5575a6023bce332c38bec65
#
_entry.id   cbd84952c5575a6023bce332c38bec65
#
_cell.length_a   1.000
_cell.length_b   1.000
_cell.length_c   1.000
_cell.angle_alpha   90.00
_cell.angle_beta   90.00
_cell.angle_gamma   90.00
#
_symmetry.space_group_name_H-M   'P 1'
#
loop_
_entity.id
_entity.type
_entity.pdbx_description
1 polymer ?
#
loop_
_entity_poly.entity_id
_entity_poly.type
_entity_poly.pdbx_seq_one_letter_code
_entity_poly.pdbx_strand_id
1 'polypeptide(L)'
;MASTRIHIDEARLGRVQKQDRFATGVLTAIVAIVMLIVVSMVAYILFEGISTLLKPGFLTQPARANGTQGGVLYQLFDSFYLLLITLVISVPISLGGAVFLVEYAPNGPIRDIASTAIETLSSLPSIVVGMFGFLVFSVQLGWKYSIISGAVALTMFNIPILVRVIQQALEDVPQAQRDACLAMGLTRWEATLHILIPEAMPAIVTGIVLSAGRVFGEAAALLFTSGMSSPVRLNFLSFNLSSPTCAWNVFRPGESLAVHIYKIYGEGSPEAQQIVWGTAALLMICVLLFNVIARIVGKQLTRKMTAE
;
A
#
# COMPACT_ATOMS: atom_id res chain seq x y z
N MET A 1 31.51 -14.14 -50.83
CA MET A 1 30.53 -13.75 -49.81
C MET A 1 29.18 -13.57 -50.50
N ALA A 2 28.28 -14.56 -50.40
CA ALA A 2 26.95 -14.49 -51.01
C ALA A 2 26.01 -13.74 -50.06
N SER A 3 25.54 -12.56 -50.47
CA SER A 3 24.51 -11.83 -49.73
C SER A 3 23.19 -12.55 -49.91
N THR A 4 22.74 -13.27 -48.88
CA THR A 4 21.41 -13.86 -48.82
C THR A 4 20.39 -12.70 -48.72
N ARG A 5 19.83 -12.28 -49.83
CA ARG A 5 18.70 -11.35 -49.84
C ARG A 5 17.49 -12.08 -49.27
N ILE A 6 17.08 -11.69 -48.09
CA ILE A 6 15.84 -12.15 -47.48
C ILE A 6 14.70 -11.61 -48.34
N HIS A 7 14.06 -12.49 -49.13
CA HIS A 7 12.87 -12.17 -49.91
C HIS A 7 11.69 -12.06 -48.92
N ILE A 8 11.34 -10.83 -48.57
CA ILE A 8 10.20 -10.56 -47.72
C ILE A 8 8.95 -10.60 -48.61
N ASP A 9 8.07 -11.57 -48.35
CA ASP A 9 6.78 -11.70 -49.04
C ASP A 9 5.85 -10.56 -48.58
N GLU A 10 5.69 -9.54 -49.41
CA GLU A 10 4.88 -8.34 -49.17
C GLU A 10 3.41 -8.68 -48.86
N ALA A 11 2.87 -9.75 -49.47
CA ALA A 11 1.50 -10.20 -49.23
C ALA A 11 1.32 -10.82 -47.81
N ARG A 12 2.37 -11.44 -47.29
CA ARG A 12 2.42 -11.97 -45.92
C ARG A 12 2.57 -10.84 -44.90
N LEU A 13 3.41 -9.84 -45.17
CA LEU A 13 3.57 -8.64 -44.38
C LEU A 13 2.25 -7.87 -44.28
N GLY A 14 1.53 -7.68 -45.36
CA GLY A 14 0.22 -6.99 -45.33
C GLY A 14 -0.86 -7.71 -44.49
N ARG A 15 -0.86 -9.05 -44.48
CA ARG A 15 -1.74 -9.85 -43.62
C ARG A 15 -1.34 -9.75 -42.17
N VAL A 16 -0.07 -9.86 -41.86
CA VAL A 16 0.42 -9.74 -40.46
C VAL A 16 0.13 -8.34 -39.92
N GLN A 17 0.36 -7.28 -40.68
CA GLN A 17 0.04 -5.91 -40.26
C GLN A 17 -1.45 -5.68 -40.05
N LYS A 18 -2.35 -6.28 -40.85
CA LYS A 18 -3.81 -6.19 -40.61
C LYS A 18 -4.22 -6.93 -39.34
N GLN A 19 -3.66 -8.13 -39.12
CA GLN A 19 -3.91 -8.89 -37.88
C GLN A 19 -3.39 -8.15 -36.66
N ASP A 20 -2.20 -7.56 -36.72
CA ASP A 20 -1.62 -6.77 -35.65
C ASP A 20 -2.46 -5.53 -35.33
N ARG A 21 -2.90 -4.78 -36.35
CA ARG A 21 -3.81 -3.62 -36.16
C ARG A 21 -5.13 -4.03 -35.55
N PHE A 22 -5.69 -5.16 -35.97
CA PHE A 22 -6.94 -5.67 -35.40
C PHE A 22 -6.75 -6.08 -33.93
N ALA A 23 -5.69 -6.85 -33.64
CA ALA A 23 -5.34 -7.25 -32.29
C ALA A 23 -5.07 -6.03 -31.38
N THR A 24 -4.28 -5.07 -31.87
CA THR A 24 -4.03 -3.81 -31.15
C THR A 24 -5.31 -3.02 -30.91
N GLY A 25 -6.20 -2.95 -31.92
CA GLY A 25 -7.51 -2.30 -31.79
C GLY A 25 -8.38 -2.95 -30.70
N VAL A 26 -8.46 -4.29 -30.69
CA VAL A 26 -9.21 -5.04 -29.65
C VAL A 26 -8.62 -4.82 -28.27
N LEU A 27 -7.29 -4.94 -28.13
CA LEU A 27 -6.62 -4.72 -26.84
C LEU A 27 -6.80 -3.29 -26.33
N THR A 28 -6.68 -2.30 -27.23
CA THR A 28 -6.93 -0.89 -26.89
C THR A 28 -8.37 -0.65 -26.43
N ALA A 29 -9.35 -1.27 -27.12
CA ALA A 29 -10.76 -1.17 -26.73
C ALA A 29 -11.02 -1.79 -25.35
N ILE A 30 -10.45 -2.96 -25.06
CA ILE A 30 -10.56 -3.60 -23.74
C ILE A 30 -9.98 -2.67 -22.65
N VAL A 31 -8.76 -2.15 -22.86
CA VAL A 31 -8.13 -1.24 -21.90
C VAL A 31 -8.96 0.03 -21.73
N ALA A 32 -9.49 0.60 -22.81
CA ALA A 32 -10.35 1.79 -22.75
C ALA A 32 -11.64 1.53 -21.96
N ILE A 33 -12.29 0.39 -22.14
CA ILE A 33 -13.49 -0.01 -21.37
C ILE A 33 -13.16 -0.14 -19.88
N VAL A 34 -12.08 -0.85 -19.54
CA VAL A 34 -11.66 -1.00 -18.13
C VAL A 34 -11.36 0.35 -17.50
N MET A 35 -10.62 1.23 -18.21
CA MET A 35 -10.33 2.58 -17.75
C MET A 35 -11.59 3.41 -17.55
N LEU A 36 -12.55 3.32 -18.46
CA LEU A 36 -13.83 4.02 -18.36
C LEU A 36 -14.63 3.55 -17.14
N ILE A 37 -14.68 2.23 -16.87
CA ILE A 37 -15.34 1.68 -15.68
C ILE A 37 -14.68 2.23 -14.41
N VAL A 38 -13.34 2.15 -14.30
CA VAL A 38 -12.61 2.64 -13.12
C VAL A 38 -12.84 4.14 -12.91
N VAL A 39 -12.68 4.95 -13.97
CA VAL A 39 -12.89 6.40 -13.89
C VAL A 39 -14.33 6.74 -13.52
N SER A 40 -15.31 6.04 -14.08
CA SER A 40 -16.74 6.27 -13.75
C SER A 40 -17.06 5.91 -12.29
N MET A 41 -16.48 4.83 -11.75
CA MET A 41 -16.64 4.47 -10.33
C MET A 41 -16.03 5.54 -9.41
N VAL A 42 -14.81 5.98 -9.69
CA VAL A 42 -14.14 7.05 -8.93
C VAL A 42 -14.96 8.34 -8.98
N ALA A 43 -15.39 8.74 -10.19
CA ALA A 43 -16.20 9.94 -10.39
C ALA A 43 -17.54 9.86 -9.64
N TYR A 44 -18.19 8.70 -9.66
CA TYR A 44 -19.45 8.48 -8.95
C TYR A 44 -19.27 8.60 -7.43
N ILE A 45 -18.26 7.96 -6.85
CA ILE A 45 -17.96 8.05 -5.40
C ILE A 45 -17.69 9.51 -5.00
N LEU A 46 -16.90 10.23 -5.80
CA LEU A 46 -16.60 11.62 -5.52
C LEU A 46 -17.84 12.51 -5.66
N PHE A 47 -18.67 12.29 -6.68
CA PHE A 47 -19.89 13.05 -6.91
C PHE A 47 -20.89 12.92 -5.76
N GLU A 48 -21.15 11.68 -5.30
CA GLU A 48 -22.05 11.42 -4.18
C GLU A 48 -21.47 11.92 -2.83
N GLY A 49 -20.15 11.77 -2.65
CA GLY A 49 -19.50 12.06 -1.37
C GLY A 49 -19.10 13.51 -1.16
N ILE A 50 -18.88 14.31 -2.22
CA ILE A 50 -18.36 15.68 -2.12
C ILE A 50 -19.25 16.60 -1.30
N SER A 51 -20.55 16.45 -1.42
CA SER A 51 -21.55 17.24 -0.69
C SER A 51 -21.44 17.05 0.83
N THR A 52 -21.17 15.83 1.27
CA THR A 52 -20.99 15.49 2.69
C THR A 52 -19.58 15.86 3.17
N LEU A 53 -18.57 15.65 2.34
CA LEU A 53 -17.18 16.01 2.65
C LEU A 53 -17.01 17.52 2.92
N LEU A 54 -17.75 18.36 2.21
CA LEU A 54 -17.71 19.82 2.35
C LEU A 54 -18.60 20.35 3.51
N LYS A 55 -19.37 19.51 4.19
CA LYS A 55 -20.17 19.95 5.35
C LYS A 55 -19.24 20.44 6.46
N PRO A 56 -19.52 21.60 7.07
CA PRO A 56 -18.77 22.09 8.21
C PRO A 56 -18.74 21.06 9.34
N GLY A 57 -17.54 20.73 9.83
CA GLY A 57 -17.37 19.80 10.94
C GLY A 57 -17.22 18.32 10.53
N PHE A 58 -17.46 17.92 9.29
CA PHE A 58 -17.31 16.53 8.87
C PHE A 58 -15.88 15.97 9.11
N LEU A 59 -14.85 16.76 8.82
CA LEU A 59 -13.46 16.37 9.06
C LEU A 59 -12.97 16.65 10.49
N THR A 60 -13.64 17.54 11.23
CA THR A 60 -13.12 18.06 12.50
C THR A 60 -13.92 17.62 13.72
N GLN A 61 -15.08 17.02 13.54
CA GLN A 61 -15.89 16.51 14.61
C GLN A 61 -15.76 14.98 14.74
N PRO A 62 -15.89 14.43 15.96
CA PRO A 62 -15.96 12.99 16.14
C PRO A 62 -17.29 12.43 15.64
N ALA A 63 -17.28 11.15 15.29
CA ALA A 63 -18.48 10.39 14.98
C ALA A 63 -19.41 10.30 16.21
N ARG A 64 -20.71 10.38 15.98
CA ARG A 64 -21.78 10.29 16.98
C ARG A 64 -22.78 9.22 16.58
N ALA A 65 -23.64 8.79 17.50
CA ALA A 65 -24.68 7.80 17.24
C ALA A 65 -24.15 6.56 16.48
N ASN A 66 -23.11 5.90 17.03
CA ASN A 66 -22.42 4.76 16.44
C ASN A 66 -21.78 5.04 15.06
N GLY A 67 -21.61 6.30 14.68
CA GLY A 67 -21.00 6.70 13.41
C GLY A 67 -22.00 7.18 12.35
N THR A 68 -23.32 7.09 12.62
CA THR A 68 -24.34 7.55 11.68
C THR A 68 -24.54 9.06 11.66
N GLN A 69 -23.91 9.79 12.59
CA GLN A 69 -23.95 11.24 12.71
C GLN A 69 -22.57 11.82 13.09
N GLY A 70 -22.40 13.12 12.89
CA GLY A 70 -21.17 13.83 13.21
C GLY A 70 -20.16 13.80 12.08
N GLY A 71 -18.90 13.66 12.42
CA GLY A 71 -17.77 13.63 11.46
C GLY A 71 -16.92 12.39 11.58
N VAL A 72 -15.75 12.42 10.96
CA VAL A 72 -14.83 11.27 10.85
C VAL A 72 -13.42 11.57 11.38
N LEU A 73 -13.30 12.57 12.27
CA LEU A 73 -11.99 13.02 12.80
C LEU A 73 -11.17 11.86 13.38
N TYR A 74 -11.79 11.04 14.24
CA TYR A 74 -11.08 9.95 14.93
C TYR A 74 -10.69 8.84 13.96
N GLN A 75 -11.56 8.50 13.03
CA GLN A 75 -11.30 7.50 11.99
C GLN A 75 -10.19 7.94 11.04
N LEU A 76 -10.17 9.22 10.70
CA LEU A 76 -9.10 9.81 9.90
C LEU A 76 -7.76 9.74 10.63
N PHE A 77 -7.74 10.15 11.90
CA PHE A 77 -6.54 10.06 12.73
C PHE A 77 -6.07 8.60 12.89
N ASP A 78 -6.98 7.69 13.22
CA ASP A 78 -6.65 6.27 13.41
C ASP A 78 -6.12 5.62 12.13
N SER A 79 -6.64 6.00 10.96
CA SER A 79 -6.13 5.53 9.66
C SER A 79 -4.67 5.94 9.43
N PHE A 80 -4.33 7.21 9.68
CA PHE A 80 -2.95 7.69 9.57
C PHE A 80 -2.06 7.09 10.65
N TYR A 81 -2.56 6.92 11.86
CA TYR A 81 -1.79 6.36 12.97
C TYR A 81 -1.46 4.89 12.75
N LEU A 82 -2.45 4.08 12.32
CA LEU A 82 -2.25 2.69 11.90
C LEU A 82 -1.24 2.59 10.75
N LEU A 83 -1.39 3.43 9.73
CA LEU A 83 -0.46 3.48 8.59
C LEU A 83 0.97 3.76 9.06
N LEU A 84 1.16 4.78 9.90
CA LEU A 84 2.47 5.17 10.38
C LEU A 84 3.16 4.03 11.15
N ILE A 85 2.46 3.41 12.11
CA ILE A 85 3.01 2.30 12.88
C ILE A 85 3.35 1.12 11.96
N THR A 86 2.43 0.77 11.05
CA THR A 86 2.65 -0.31 10.08
C THR A 86 3.89 -0.07 9.24
N LEU A 87 4.09 1.14 8.71
CA LEU A 87 5.27 1.47 7.89
C LEU A 87 6.56 1.50 8.71
N VAL A 88 6.53 2.05 9.92
CA VAL A 88 7.70 2.09 10.82
C VAL A 88 8.21 0.68 11.13
N ILE A 89 7.32 -0.31 11.21
CA ILE A 89 7.71 -1.70 11.46
C ILE A 89 8.04 -2.42 10.14
N SER A 90 7.19 -2.29 9.12
CA SER A 90 7.31 -3.10 7.89
C SER A 90 8.47 -2.67 7.01
N VAL A 91 8.75 -1.36 6.88
CA VAL A 91 9.78 -0.87 5.95
C VAL A 91 11.20 -1.33 6.34
N PRO A 92 11.67 -1.16 7.60
CA PRO A 92 13.00 -1.63 7.98
C PRO A 92 13.17 -3.14 7.83
N ILE A 93 12.15 -3.92 8.23
CA ILE A 93 12.17 -5.39 8.12
C ILE A 93 12.24 -5.80 6.64
N SER A 94 11.41 -5.18 5.80
CA SER A 94 11.37 -5.50 4.37
C SER A 94 12.64 -5.09 3.63
N LEU A 95 13.20 -3.93 3.99
CA LEU A 95 14.48 -3.48 3.42
C LEU A 95 15.61 -4.44 3.79
N GLY A 96 15.73 -4.82 5.07
CA GLY A 96 16.72 -5.79 5.51
C GLY A 96 16.53 -7.16 4.85
N GLY A 97 15.29 -7.64 4.75
CA GLY A 97 14.96 -8.91 4.09
C GLY A 97 15.30 -8.90 2.59
N ALA A 98 14.96 -7.83 1.88
CA ALA A 98 15.27 -7.68 0.45
C ALA A 98 16.79 -7.59 0.20
N VAL A 99 17.50 -6.79 0.98
CA VAL A 99 18.98 -6.70 0.91
C VAL A 99 19.61 -8.06 1.16
N PHE A 100 19.15 -8.79 2.17
CA PHE A 100 19.65 -10.13 2.43
C PHE A 100 19.43 -11.07 1.23
N LEU A 101 18.24 -11.07 0.64
CA LEU A 101 17.90 -11.95 -0.49
C LEU A 101 18.69 -11.64 -1.76
N VAL A 102 18.97 -10.34 -2.00
CA VAL A 102 19.67 -9.92 -3.24
C VAL A 102 21.19 -10.04 -3.12
N GLU A 103 21.76 -9.60 -1.98
CA GLU A 103 23.21 -9.44 -1.85
C GLU A 103 23.90 -10.58 -1.10
N TYR A 104 23.18 -11.23 -0.17
CA TYR A 104 23.79 -12.21 0.74
C TYR A 104 23.30 -13.63 0.56
N ALA A 105 22.04 -13.83 0.13
CA ALA A 105 21.50 -15.17 -0.02
C ALA A 105 22.17 -15.87 -1.22
N PRO A 106 22.81 -17.06 -1.00
CA PRO A 106 23.36 -17.81 -2.11
C PRO A 106 22.25 -18.29 -3.03
N ASN A 107 22.55 -18.35 -4.34
CA ASN A 107 21.66 -19.01 -5.29
C ASN A 107 21.49 -20.48 -4.89
N GLY A 108 20.27 -20.89 -4.56
CA GLY A 108 20.00 -22.25 -4.10
C GLY A 108 18.71 -22.38 -3.28
N PRO A 109 18.50 -23.55 -2.65
CA PRO A 109 17.21 -23.89 -2.04
C PRO A 109 16.75 -22.91 -0.95
N ILE A 110 17.66 -22.26 -0.24
CA ILE A 110 17.30 -21.28 0.81
C ILE A 110 16.63 -20.06 0.18
N ARG A 111 17.20 -19.52 -0.90
CA ARG A 111 16.62 -18.39 -1.63
C ARG A 111 15.27 -18.77 -2.25
N ASP A 112 15.18 -19.96 -2.83
CA ASP A 112 13.95 -20.44 -3.46
C ASP A 112 12.83 -20.66 -2.43
N ILE A 113 13.11 -21.23 -1.28
CA ILE A 113 12.16 -21.39 -0.17
C ILE A 113 11.69 -20.02 0.33
N ALA A 114 12.61 -19.09 0.56
CA ALA A 114 12.26 -17.74 1.03
C ALA A 114 11.38 -17.00 0.00
N SER A 115 11.73 -17.06 -1.28
CA SER A 115 10.94 -16.43 -2.36
C SER A 115 9.55 -17.06 -2.47
N THR A 116 9.45 -18.40 -2.40
CA THR A 116 8.16 -19.11 -2.41
C THR A 116 7.31 -18.76 -1.18
N ALA A 117 7.92 -18.63 0.00
CA ALA A 117 7.22 -18.20 1.21
C ALA A 117 6.68 -16.77 1.07
N ILE A 118 7.48 -15.85 0.55
CA ILE A 118 7.06 -14.45 0.28
C ILE A 118 5.90 -14.43 -0.72
N GLU A 119 5.96 -15.20 -1.80
CA GLU A 119 4.88 -15.29 -2.80
C GLU A 119 3.60 -15.85 -2.18
N THR A 120 3.71 -16.91 -1.40
CA THR A 120 2.57 -17.54 -0.72
C THR A 120 1.93 -16.57 0.27
N LEU A 121 2.72 -15.90 1.10
CA LEU A 121 2.22 -14.92 2.08
C LEU A 121 1.57 -13.71 1.39
N SER A 122 2.13 -13.24 0.26
CA SER A 122 1.57 -12.11 -0.50
C SER A 122 0.23 -12.42 -1.17
N SER A 123 -0.08 -13.70 -1.38
CA SER A 123 -1.33 -14.17 -2.00
C SER A 123 -2.44 -14.45 -0.99
N LEU A 124 -2.16 -14.42 0.32
CA LEU A 124 -3.17 -14.68 1.35
C LEU A 124 -4.28 -13.62 1.32
N PRO A 125 -5.56 -14.03 1.41
CA PRO A 125 -6.66 -13.09 1.60
C PRO A 125 -6.48 -12.31 2.92
N SER A 126 -6.64 -10.98 2.89
CA SER A 126 -6.43 -10.12 4.06
C SER A 126 -7.34 -10.47 5.25
N ILE A 127 -8.55 -11.01 4.97
CA ILE A 127 -9.44 -11.49 6.01
C ILE A 127 -8.83 -12.67 6.81
N VAL A 128 -8.11 -13.56 6.13
CA VAL A 128 -7.43 -14.71 6.77
C VAL A 128 -6.31 -14.21 7.68
N VAL A 129 -5.52 -13.24 7.19
CA VAL A 129 -4.46 -12.59 7.98
C VAL A 129 -5.07 -11.87 9.19
N GLY A 130 -6.21 -11.20 9.01
CA GLY A 130 -6.95 -10.56 10.10
C GLY A 130 -7.45 -11.53 11.17
N MET A 131 -8.02 -12.65 10.76
CA MET A 131 -8.47 -13.71 11.68
C MET A 131 -7.29 -14.34 12.44
N PHE A 132 -6.18 -14.62 11.74
CA PHE A 132 -4.96 -15.09 12.37
C PHE A 132 -4.42 -14.06 13.38
N GLY A 133 -4.36 -12.79 12.96
CA GLY A 133 -3.94 -11.68 13.82
C GLY A 133 -4.82 -11.53 15.06
N PHE A 134 -6.14 -11.73 14.93
CA PHE A 134 -7.06 -11.75 16.06
C PHE A 134 -6.71 -12.88 17.04
N LEU A 135 -6.55 -14.10 16.55
CA LEU A 135 -6.26 -15.25 17.43
C LEU A 135 -4.92 -15.07 18.15
N VAL A 136 -3.89 -14.62 17.44
CA VAL A 136 -2.54 -14.50 18.02
C VAL A 136 -2.41 -13.24 18.86
N PHE A 137 -2.70 -12.07 18.29
CA PHE A 137 -2.41 -10.80 18.97
C PHE A 137 -3.50 -10.41 19.96
N SER A 138 -4.78 -10.51 19.56
CA SER A 138 -5.87 -10.05 20.41
C SER A 138 -6.21 -11.06 21.51
N VAL A 139 -6.19 -12.37 21.21
CA VAL A 139 -6.58 -13.42 22.16
C VAL A 139 -5.36 -13.97 22.91
N GLN A 140 -4.37 -14.58 22.22
CA GLN A 140 -3.26 -15.26 22.90
C GLN A 140 -2.31 -14.29 23.62
N LEU A 141 -1.94 -13.17 22.95
CA LEU A 141 -1.10 -12.13 23.58
C LEU A 141 -1.90 -11.18 24.48
N GLY A 142 -3.23 -11.26 24.47
CA GLY A 142 -4.09 -10.45 25.34
C GLY A 142 -4.15 -8.97 24.97
N TRP A 143 -3.72 -8.58 23.76
CA TRP A 143 -3.75 -7.19 23.34
C TRP A 143 -5.16 -6.67 23.01
N LYS A 144 -6.14 -7.57 22.98
CA LYS A 144 -7.55 -7.27 22.66
C LYS A 144 -7.67 -6.60 21.28
N TYR A 145 -8.82 -6.00 21.03
CA TYR A 145 -8.95 -5.09 19.89
C TYR A 145 -8.15 -3.83 20.16
N SER A 146 -7.10 -3.60 19.36
CA SER A 146 -6.20 -2.47 19.60
C SER A 146 -5.49 -2.03 18.33
N ILE A 147 -5.06 -0.77 18.31
CA ILE A 147 -4.27 -0.21 17.20
C ILE A 147 -3.01 -1.03 16.95
N ILE A 148 -2.33 -1.49 18.01
CA ILE A 148 -1.11 -2.29 17.84
C ILE A 148 -1.42 -3.67 17.23
N SER A 149 -2.51 -4.34 17.63
CA SER A 149 -2.93 -5.60 17.00
C SER A 149 -3.22 -5.41 15.52
N GLY A 150 -3.89 -4.30 15.16
CA GLY A 150 -4.16 -3.93 13.77
C GLY A 150 -2.87 -3.64 12.98
N ALA A 151 -2.01 -2.81 13.54
CA ALA A 151 -0.76 -2.42 12.87
C ALA A 151 0.19 -3.60 12.64
N VAL A 152 0.31 -4.53 13.61
CA VAL A 152 1.14 -5.73 13.45
C VAL A 152 0.53 -6.70 12.44
N ALA A 153 -0.80 -6.88 12.43
CA ALA A 153 -1.47 -7.69 11.41
C ALA A 153 -1.29 -7.10 10.00
N LEU A 154 -1.44 -5.78 9.85
CA LEU A 154 -1.13 -5.08 8.59
C LEU A 154 0.34 -5.22 8.20
N THR A 155 1.26 -5.19 9.15
CA THR A 155 2.69 -5.39 8.92
C THR A 155 2.97 -6.77 8.34
N MET A 156 2.38 -7.84 8.89
CA MET A 156 2.53 -9.19 8.35
C MET A 156 2.05 -9.31 6.91
N PHE A 157 0.97 -8.64 6.58
CA PHE A 157 0.44 -8.59 5.22
C PHE A 157 1.31 -7.73 4.28
N ASN A 158 1.92 -6.66 4.79
CA ASN A 158 2.67 -5.68 4.01
C ASN A 158 4.12 -6.10 3.74
N ILE A 159 4.78 -6.80 4.67
CA ILE A 159 6.19 -7.22 4.54
C ILE A 159 6.45 -8.00 3.24
N PRO A 160 5.71 -9.06 2.88
CA PRO A 160 5.99 -9.82 1.66
C PRO A 160 5.97 -8.96 0.40
N ILE A 161 5.01 -8.03 0.34
CA ILE A 161 4.83 -7.12 -0.79
C ILE A 161 5.99 -6.15 -0.89
N LEU A 162 6.36 -5.52 0.25
CA LEU A 162 7.49 -4.59 0.30
C LEU A 162 8.82 -5.27 0.00
N VAL A 163 9.06 -6.47 0.56
CA VAL A 163 10.28 -7.24 0.24
C VAL A 163 10.41 -7.45 -1.26
N ARG A 164 9.30 -7.84 -1.93
CA ARG A 164 9.31 -8.07 -3.38
C ARG A 164 9.61 -6.80 -4.18
N VAL A 165 8.97 -5.69 -3.80
CA VAL A 165 9.18 -4.40 -4.47
C VAL A 165 10.61 -3.88 -4.27
N ILE A 166 11.14 -3.99 -3.06
CA ILE A 166 12.51 -3.56 -2.76
C ILE A 166 13.53 -4.49 -3.42
N GLN A 167 13.28 -5.81 -3.41
CA GLN A 167 14.09 -6.79 -4.12
C GLN A 167 14.22 -6.43 -5.59
N GLN A 168 13.08 -6.20 -6.28
CA GLN A 168 13.08 -5.82 -7.67
C GLN A 168 13.85 -4.51 -7.90
N ALA A 169 13.65 -3.50 -7.07
CA ALA A 169 14.35 -2.23 -7.16
C ALA A 169 15.89 -2.38 -7.03
N LEU A 170 16.34 -3.28 -6.16
CA LEU A 170 17.76 -3.59 -6.01
C LEU A 170 18.29 -4.44 -7.18
N GLU A 171 17.52 -5.38 -7.71
CA GLU A 171 17.91 -6.21 -8.87
C GLU A 171 17.99 -5.39 -10.16
N ASP A 172 17.22 -4.31 -10.30
CA ASP A 172 17.25 -3.40 -11.45
C ASP A 172 18.54 -2.56 -11.52
N VAL A 173 19.32 -2.49 -10.42
CA VAL A 173 20.64 -1.81 -10.42
C VAL A 173 21.63 -2.63 -11.30
N PRO A 174 22.30 -2.00 -12.31
CA PRO A 174 23.18 -2.69 -13.23
C PRO A 174 24.30 -3.47 -12.52
N GLN A 175 24.53 -4.71 -12.96
CA GLN A 175 25.60 -5.57 -12.40
C GLN A 175 26.99 -4.92 -12.53
N ALA A 176 27.24 -4.13 -13.57
CA ALA A 176 28.49 -3.42 -13.74
C ALA A 176 28.85 -2.47 -12.59
N GLN A 177 27.84 -1.86 -11.93
CA GLN A 177 28.07 -1.03 -10.76
C GLN A 177 28.54 -1.86 -9.57
N ARG A 178 27.95 -3.04 -9.36
CA ARG A 178 28.35 -3.98 -8.28
C ARG A 178 29.79 -4.44 -8.49
N ASP A 179 30.12 -4.84 -9.71
CA ASP A 179 31.45 -5.32 -10.07
C ASP A 179 32.49 -4.20 -9.92
N ALA A 180 32.16 -2.96 -10.30
CA ALA A 180 33.03 -1.80 -10.12
C ALA A 180 33.31 -1.51 -8.64
N CYS A 181 32.31 -1.60 -7.76
CA CYS A 181 32.49 -1.42 -6.32
C CYS A 181 33.48 -2.46 -5.73
N LEU A 182 33.29 -3.73 -6.10
CA LEU A 182 34.15 -4.81 -5.63
C LEU A 182 35.58 -4.66 -6.19
N ALA A 183 35.74 -4.20 -7.45
CA ALA A 183 37.04 -3.94 -8.07
C ALA A 183 37.81 -2.79 -7.35
N MET A 184 37.09 -1.82 -6.77
CA MET A 184 37.68 -0.75 -5.96
C MET A 184 38.00 -1.19 -4.52
N GLY A 185 37.73 -2.45 -4.17
CA GLY A 185 38.02 -3.00 -2.83
C GLY A 185 36.95 -2.71 -1.78
N LEU A 186 35.78 -2.22 -2.17
CA LEU A 186 34.65 -2.06 -1.24
C LEU A 186 34.09 -3.42 -0.81
N THR A 187 33.72 -3.53 0.45
CA THR A 187 32.97 -4.70 0.93
C THR A 187 31.55 -4.72 0.35
N ARG A 188 30.90 -5.89 0.32
CA ARG A 188 29.50 -6.00 -0.12
C ARG A 188 28.57 -5.07 0.67
N TRP A 189 28.82 -4.91 1.97
CA TRP A 189 28.02 -4.03 2.82
C TRP A 189 28.18 -2.56 2.44
N GLU A 190 29.41 -2.11 2.25
CA GLU A 190 29.71 -0.72 1.83
C GLU A 190 29.11 -0.42 0.45
N ALA A 191 29.27 -1.34 -0.51
CA ALA A 191 28.65 -1.22 -1.83
C ALA A 191 27.11 -1.13 -1.73
N THR A 192 26.49 -1.98 -0.92
CA THR A 192 25.03 -1.99 -0.71
C THR A 192 24.54 -0.67 -0.12
N LEU A 193 25.19 -0.21 0.97
CA LEU A 193 24.70 0.93 1.73
C LEU A 193 24.93 2.26 1.01
N HIS A 194 26.09 2.42 0.36
CA HIS A 194 26.50 3.71 -0.22
C HIS A 194 26.21 3.84 -1.71
N ILE A 195 25.95 2.73 -2.42
CA ILE A 195 25.76 2.76 -3.87
C ILE A 195 24.43 2.12 -4.26
N LEU A 196 24.18 0.84 -3.91
CA LEU A 196 23.01 0.12 -4.41
C LEU A 196 21.69 0.64 -3.83
N ILE A 197 21.62 0.85 -2.52
CA ILE A 197 20.41 1.40 -1.88
C ILE A 197 20.13 2.83 -2.37
N PRO A 198 21.08 3.78 -2.37
CA PRO A 198 20.87 5.09 -2.95
C PRO A 198 20.40 5.05 -4.40
N GLU A 199 21.03 4.25 -5.27
CA GLU A 199 20.63 4.09 -6.68
C GLU A 199 19.20 3.54 -6.82
N ALA A 200 18.83 2.55 -6.01
CA ALA A 200 17.48 1.97 -5.99
C ALA A 200 16.44 2.86 -5.26
N MET A 201 16.87 3.91 -4.54
CA MET A 201 16.01 4.70 -3.65
C MET A 201 14.75 5.25 -4.33
N PRO A 202 14.78 5.77 -5.57
CA PRO A 202 13.57 6.26 -6.24
C PRO A 202 12.49 5.18 -6.39
N ALA A 203 12.89 3.97 -6.76
CA ALA A 203 12.00 2.82 -6.90
C ALA A 203 11.50 2.33 -5.55
N ILE A 204 12.39 2.24 -4.54
CA ILE A 204 12.05 1.85 -3.17
C ILE A 204 11.02 2.80 -2.57
N VAL A 205 11.25 4.11 -2.62
CA VAL A 205 10.32 5.13 -2.07
C VAL A 205 8.98 5.08 -2.80
N THR A 206 8.99 4.94 -4.12
CA THR A 206 7.76 4.78 -4.91
C THR A 206 6.97 3.56 -4.45
N GLY A 207 7.64 2.43 -4.26
CA GLY A 207 7.04 1.20 -3.75
C GLY A 207 6.46 1.34 -2.34
N ILE A 208 7.19 1.99 -1.43
CA ILE A 208 6.71 2.26 -0.06
C ILE A 208 5.43 3.10 -0.09
N VAL A 209 5.36 4.15 -0.88
CA VAL A 209 4.17 5.03 -0.93
C VAL A 209 2.98 4.33 -1.61
N LEU A 210 3.21 3.51 -2.63
CA LEU A 210 2.15 2.67 -3.21
C LEU A 210 1.61 1.65 -2.19
N SER A 211 2.50 1.03 -1.43
CA SER A 211 2.15 0.15 -0.32
C SER A 211 1.38 0.89 0.78
N ALA A 212 1.77 2.13 1.12
CA ALA A 212 1.05 2.97 2.07
C ALA A 212 -0.41 3.20 1.64
N GLY A 213 -0.66 3.48 0.36
CA GLY A 213 -2.01 3.63 -0.18
C GLY A 213 -2.86 2.36 -0.02
N ARG A 214 -2.26 1.18 -0.20
CA ARG A 214 -2.93 -0.11 0.02
C ARG A 214 -3.26 -0.33 1.49
N VAL A 215 -2.30 -0.12 2.39
CA VAL A 215 -2.49 -0.25 3.85
C VAL A 215 -3.55 0.71 4.35
N PHE A 216 -3.57 1.95 3.84
CA PHE A 216 -4.56 2.96 4.22
C PHE A 216 -6.00 2.57 3.86
N GLY A 217 -6.18 1.86 2.76
CA GLY A 217 -7.48 1.36 2.30
C GLY A 217 -7.90 0.02 2.88
N GLU A 218 -7.07 -0.62 3.72
CA GLU A 218 -7.35 -1.96 4.24
C GLU A 218 -8.45 -1.92 5.31
N ALA A 219 -9.46 -2.78 5.14
CA ALA A 219 -10.56 -2.92 6.08
C ALA A 219 -10.63 -4.33 6.69
N ALA A 220 -10.53 -5.37 5.87
CA ALA A 220 -10.85 -6.74 6.27
C ALA A 220 -9.96 -7.27 7.41
N ALA A 221 -8.65 -7.00 7.36
CA ALA A 221 -7.75 -7.38 8.44
C ALA A 221 -8.02 -6.60 9.72
N LEU A 222 -8.36 -5.30 9.60
CA LEU A 222 -8.58 -4.42 10.74
C LEU A 222 -9.89 -4.69 11.48
N LEU A 223 -10.93 -5.18 10.80
CA LEU A 223 -12.20 -5.58 11.42
C LEU A 223 -11.98 -6.54 12.60
N PHE A 224 -11.04 -7.46 12.47
CA PHE A 224 -10.76 -8.49 13.46
C PHE A 224 -9.66 -8.10 14.44
N THR A 225 -8.85 -7.09 14.16
CA THR A 225 -7.65 -6.78 14.94
C THR A 225 -7.70 -5.44 15.66
N SER A 226 -7.94 -4.33 14.96
CA SER A 226 -8.07 -3.01 15.60
C SER A 226 -9.47 -2.73 16.14
N GLY A 227 -10.48 -3.40 15.57
CA GLY A 227 -11.88 -3.31 15.96
C GLY A 227 -12.67 -2.26 15.18
N MET A 228 -13.97 -2.18 15.50
CA MET A 228 -14.96 -1.32 14.85
C MET A 228 -15.44 -0.17 15.74
N SER A 229 -14.65 0.23 16.73
CA SER A 229 -15.05 1.27 17.67
C SER A 229 -13.87 2.17 18.00
N SER A 230 -14.17 3.47 18.09
CA SER A 230 -13.24 4.45 18.65
C SER A 230 -13.76 4.92 20.00
N PRO A 231 -12.89 5.33 20.93
CA PRO A 231 -13.33 5.95 22.19
C PRO A 231 -14.23 7.15 21.94
N VAL A 232 -15.20 7.38 22.84
CA VAL A 232 -16.17 8.49 22.73
C VAL A 232 -15.47 9.85 22.71
N ARG A 233 -14.33 9.98 23.39
CA ARG A 233 -13.49 11.18 23.39
C ARG A 233 -12.02 10.78 23.32
N LEU A 234 -11.30 11.33 22.35
CA LEU A 234 -9.85 11.24 22.28
C LEU A 234 -9.22 12.54 22.74
N ASN A 235 -8.23 12.42 23.62
CA ASN A 235 -7.41 13.54 24.06
C ASN A 235 -6.06 13.49 23.34
N PHE A 236 -5.85 14.42 22.40
CA PHE A 236 -4.63 14.54 21.61
C PHE A 236 -3.48 15.19 22.38
N LEU A 237 -3.78 15.92 23.47
CA LEU A 237 -2.80 16.62 24.30
C LEU A 237 -2.30 15.76 25.46
N SER A 238 -2.94 14.65 25.74
CA SER A 238 -2.51 13.73 26.80
C SER A 238 -1.50 12.73 26.26
N PHE A 239 -0.36 12.62 26.89
CA PHE A 239 0.65 11.60 26.63
C PHE A 239 0.64 10.45 27.65
N ASN A 240 -0.44 10.31 28.42
CA ASN A 240 -0.62 9.16 29.31
C ASN A 240 -1.03 7.93 28.49
N LEU A 241 -0.04 7.16 28.05
CA LEU A 241 -0.22 5.98 27.19
C LEU A 241 -1.02 4.84 27.85
N SER A 242 -1.27 4.90 29.16
CA SER A 242 -2.12 3.93 29.85
C SER A 242 -3.60 4.31 29.85
N SER A 243 -3.93 5.56 29.48
CA SER A 243 -5.32 6.03 29.45
C SER A 243 -6.01 5.55 28.15
N PRO A 244 -7.20 4.96 28.23
CA PRO A 244 -7.97 4.56 27.05
C PRO A 244 -8.44 5.75 26.20
N THR A 245 -8.45 6.96 26.75
CA THR A 245 -8.82 8.19 26.04
C THR A 245 -7.63 8.91 25.39
N CYS A 246 -6.39 8.49 25.68
CA CYS A 246 -5.20 9.05 25.05
C CYS A 246 -5.16 8.66 23.56
N ALA A 247 -5.06 9.65 22.68
CA ALA A 247 -5.02 9.41 21.24
C ALA A 247 -3.81 8.56 20.83
N TRP A 248 -2.68 8.68 21.52
CA TRP A 248 -1.42 7.99 21.26
C TRP A 248 -1.26 6.61 21.89
N ASN A 249 -2.27 6.17 22.69
CA ASN A 249 -2.26 4.84 23.27
C ASN A 249 -2.46 3.77 22.17
N VAL A 250 -1.44 2.96 21.91
CA VAL A 250 -1.49 1.90 20.89
C VAL A 250 -2.35 0.69 21.30
N PHE A 251 -2.64 0.54 22.61
CA PHE A 251 -3.47 -0.56 23.14
C PHE A 251 -4.96 -0.20 23.23
N ARG A 252 -5.37 0.99 22.77
CA ARG A 252 -6.78 1.31 22.62
C ARG A 252 -7.37 0.74 21.34
N PRO A 253 -8.68 0.47 21.29
CA PRO A 253 -9.33 0.17 20.03
C PRO A 253 -9.26 1.37 19.08
N GLY A 254 -9.22 1.11 17.78
CA GLY A 254 -9.18 2.13 16.75
C GLY A 254 -9.96 1.69 15.52
N GLU A 255 -10.70 2.63 14.96
CA GLU A 255 -11.54 2.43 13.78
C GLU A 255 -10.95 3.22 12.59
N SER A 256 -10.50 2.55 11.54
CA SER A 256 -10.03 3.23 10.33
C SER A 256 -11.21 3.73 9.48
N LEU A 257 -10.94 4.64 8.51
CA LEU A 257 -11.94 5.11 7.54
C LEU A 257 -12.56 3.94 6.76
N ALA A 258 -11.76 2.97 6.35
CA ALA A 258 -12.23 1.81 5.59
C ALA A 258 -13.14 0.91 6.44
N VAL A 259 -12.79 0.68 7.70
CA VAL A 259 -13.62 -0.06 8.67
C VAL A 259 -14.92 0.69 8.97
N HIS A 260 -14.85 2.02 9.07
CA HIS A 260 -16.01 2.87 9.32
C HIS A 260 -17.06 2.78 8.20
N ILE A 261 -16.60 2.83 6.93
CA ILE A 261 -17.47 2.62 5.77
C ILE A 261 -18.18 1.27 5.88
N TYR A 262 -17.44 0.19 6.14
CA TYR A 262 -17.99 -1.15 6.24
C TYR A 262 -19.03 -1.26 7.34
N LYS A 263 -18.74 -0.71 8.52
CA LYS A 263 -19.63 -0.72 9.69
C LYS A 263 -20.96 0.00 9.43
N ILE A 264 -20.88 1.23 8.91
CA ILE A 264 -22.07 2.08 8.75
C ILE A 264 -22.90 1.67 7.56
N TYR A 265 -22.29 1.10 6.51
CA TYR A 265 -23.01 0.66 5.31
C TYR A 265 -24.16 -0.31 5.66
N GLY A 266 -24.00 -1.16 6.67
CA GLY A 266 -25.02 -2.10 7.14
C GLY A 266 -26.19 -1.46 7.91
N GLU A 267 -26.09 -0.19 8.34
CA GLU A 267 -27.13 0.46 9.14
C GLU A 267 -28.36 0.93 8.33
N GLY A 268 -28.21 1.13 7.02
CA GLY A 268 -29.32 1.33 6.07
C GLY A 268 -30.10 2.64 6.22
N SER A 269 -29.76 3.53 7.16
CA SER A 269 -30.43 4.83 7.30
C SER A 269 -29.93 5.85 6.27
N PRO A 270 -30.77 6.83 5.82
CA PRO A 270 -30.36 7.88 4.89
C PRO A 270 -29.18 8.71 5.39
N GLU A 271 -29.13 8.99 6.70
CA GLU A 271 -28.04 9.71 7.34
C GLU A 271 -26.74 8.92 7.31
N ALA A 272 -26.81 7.62 7.65
CA ALA A 272 -25.69 6.70 7.57
C ALA A 272 -25.12 6.64 6.14
N GLN A 273 -25.98 6.55 5.15
CA GLN A 273 -25.60 6.48 3.76
C GLN A 273 -24.83 7.74 3.30
N GLN A 274 -25.24 8.93 3.74
CA GLN A 274 -24.51 10.17 3.45
C GLN A 274 -23.10 10.16 4.06
N ILE A 275 -22.94 9.67 5.28
CA ILE A 275 -21.62 9.55 5.94
C ILE A 275 -20.75 8.52 5.22
N VAL A 276 -21.31 7.39 4.80
CA VAL A 276 -20.60 6.39 4.00
C VAL A 276 -20.03 7.01 2.72
N TRP A 277 -20.84 7.75 1.94
CA TRP A 277 -20.36 8.40 0.72
C TRP A 277 -19.28 9.46 0.99
N GLY A 278 -19.49 10.29 2.02
CA GLY A 278 -18.49 11.28 2.43
C GLY A 278 -17.17 10.65 2.86
N THR A 279 -17.24 9.56 3.65
CA THR A 279 -16.06 8.83 4.12
C THR A 279 -15.36 8.09 2.96
N ALA A 280 -16.13 7.51 2.03
CA ALA A 280 -15.58 6.85 0.84
C ALA A 280 -14.87 7.86 -0.09
N ALA A 281 -15.46 9.04 -0.30
CA ALA A 281 -14.83 10.12 -1.06
C ALA A 281 -13.52 10.59 -0.39
N LEU A 282 -13.52 10.76 0.93
CA LEU A 282 -12.33 11.11 1.70
C LEU A 282 -11.23 10.05 1.56
N LEU A 283 -11.57 8.78 1.76
CA LEU A 283 -10.65 7.66 1.60
C LEU A 283 -10.05 7.64 0.19
N MET A 284 -10.89 7.78 -0.83
CA MET A 284 -10.47 7.81 -2.24
C MET A 284 -9.50 8.99 -2.51
N ILE A 285 -9.80 10.18 -2.00
CA ILE A 285 -8.94 11.36 -2.13
C ILE A 285 -7.59 11.10 -1.46
N CYS A 286 -7.57 10.54 -0.25
CA CYS A 286 -6.32 10.21 0.46
C CYS A 286 -5.49 9.20 -0.35
N VAL A 287 -6.08 8.13 -0.87
CA VAL A 287 -5.37 7.12 -1.68
C VAL A 287 -4.84 7.73 -2.98
N LEU A 288 -5.63 8.58 -3.66
CA LEU A 288 -5.17 9.30 -4.85
C LEU A 288 -4.02 10.25 -4.54
N LEU A 289 -4.07 10.97 -3.41
CA LEU A 289 -2.98 11.82 -2.96
C LEU A 289 -1.71 11.02 -2.68
N PHE A 290 -1.78 9.87 -2.01
CA PHE A 290 -0.63 8.98 -1.83
C PHE A 290 0.00 8.61 -3.17
N ASN A 291 -0.81 8.19 -4.15
CA ASN A 291 -0.32 7.82 -5.48
C ASN A 291 0.34 9.00 -6.22
N VAL A 292 -0.24 10.21 -6.12
CA VAL A 292 0.34 11.42 -6.73
C VAL A 292 1.66 11.78 -6.04
N ILE A 293 1.69 11.78 -4.71
CA ILE A 293 2.89 12.05 -3.91
C ILE A 293 4.00 11.05 -4.27
N ALA A 294 3.68 9.74 -4.36
CA ALA A 294 4.63 8.71 -4.78
C ALA A 294 5.31 9.04 -6.10
N ARG A 295 4.50 9.40 -7.10
CA ARG A 295 5.01 9.75 -8.44
C ARG A 295 5.88 11.01 -8.45
N ILE A 296 5.48 12.03 -7.69
CA ILE A 296 6.24 13.29 -7.61
C ILE A 296 7.58 13.05 -6.91
N VAL A 297 7.55 12.38 -5.74
CA VAL A 297 8.75 12.09 -4.96
C VAL A 297 9.69 11.17 -5.74
N GLY A 298 9.19 10.10 -6.35
CA GLY A 298 9.98 9.21 -7.19
C GLY A 298 10.68 9.97 -8.31
N LYS A 299 9.95 10.81 -9.06
CA LYS A 299 10.54 11.63 -10.14
C LYS A 299 11.59 12.62 -9.64
N GLN A 300 11.35 13.27 -8.50
CA GLN A 300 12.31 14.23 -7.95
C GLN A 300 13.60 13.56 -7.49
N LEU A 301 13.50 12.36 -6.88
CA LEU A 301 14.67 11.58 -6.47
C LEU A 301 15.48 11.14 -7.70
N THR A 302 14.82 10.56 -8.71
CA THR A 302 15.50 10.17 -9.96
C THR A 302 16.22 11.36 -10.62
N ARG A 303 15.58 12.54 -10.69
CA ARG A 303 16.18 13.73 -11.30
C ARG A 303 17.42 14.22 -10.54
N LYS A 304 17.44 14.16 -9.23
CA LYS A 304 18.62 14.56 -8.44
C LYS A 304 19.78 13.62 -8.66
N MET A 305 19.52 12.32 -8.77
CA MET A 305 20.55 11.30 -8.96
C MET A 305 21.10 11.24 -10.39
N THR A 306 20.33 11.66 -11.41
CA THR A 306 20.80 11.73 -12.81
C THR A 306 21.47 13.07 -13.15
N ALA A 307 21.37 14.09 -12.29
CA ALA A 307 21.94 15.42 -12.50
C ALA A 307 23.28 15.62 -11.77
N GLU A 308 23.72 14.66 -10.97
CA GLU A 308 25.05 14.53 -10.37
C GLU A 308 25.88 13.49 -11.14
#